data_5ab23c17629b560a768929e7006abc4b
#
_entry.id   5ab23c17629b560a768929e7006abc4b
#
_cell.length_a   1.000
_cell.length_b   1.000
_cell.length_c   1.000
_cell.angle_alpha   90.00
_cell.angle_beta   90.00
_cell.angle_gamma   90.00
#
_symmetry.space_group_name_H-M   'P 1'
#
loop_
_entity.id
_entity.type
_entity.pdbx_description
1 polymer ?
#
loop_
_entity_poly.entity_id
_entity_poly.type
_entity_poly.pdbx_seq_one_letter_code
_entity_poly.pdbx_strand_id
1 'polypeptide(L)'
;GAQRLDDVLLAPLRPLLADRPVVIVPTGALHGVPWAALPTCAGRPVTVAPSTQLWLRGSDQDTIDHDGAVPGGRVVLVAGPGLPEAEVEIRALADRYPGATCLVGAAASVGAVMAALDGAGCAHIAAHGNYRGDNALFSALALADGPLTGYDLETLGRAPRLVVMSACDSGVSAVHCGDELVGLAAALLAMGTRALIGTVT
;
A
#
# COMPACT_ATOMS: atom_id res chain seq x y z
N GLY A 1 10.45 -18.28 -13.80
CA GLY A 1 10.34 -17.01 -13.10
C GLY A 1 10.64 -17.12 -11.64
N ALA A 2 9.61 -17.18 -10.79
CA ALA A 2 9.73 -17.04 -9.33
C ALA A 2 10.70 -18.04 -8.68
N GLN A 3 10.68 -19.33 -9.09
CA GLN A 3 11.59 -20.35 -8.54
C GLN A 3 13.07 -19.98 -8.73
N ARG A 4 13.44 -19.50 -9.94
CA ARG A 4 14.84 -19.14 -10.21
C ARG A 4 15.31 -17.93 -9.41
N LEU A 5 14.42 -16.97 -9.18
CA LEU A 5 14.70 -15.82 -8.32
C LEU A 5 14.86 -16.28 -6.85
N ASP A 6 13.98 -17.13 -6.39
CA ASP A 6 14.04 -17.69 -5.04
C ASP A 6 15.33 -18.46 -4.80
N ASP A 7 15.74 -19.33 -5.76
CA ASP A 7 16.96 -20.12 -5.67
C ASP A 7 18.22 -19.26 -5.54
N VAL A 8 18.22 -18.08 -6.15
CA VAL A 8 19.37 -17.16 -6.09
C VAL A 8 19.31 -16.26 -4.84
N LEU A 9 18.13 -15.74 -4.52
CA LEU A 9 18.00 -14.66 -3.52
C LEU A 9 17.76 -15.20 -2.10
N LEU A 10 16.87 -16.17 -1.94
CA LEU A 10 16.39 -16.60 -0.63
C LEU A 10 16.77 -18.05 -0.25
N ALA A 11 16.89 -18.96 -1.21
CA ALA A 11 17.20 -20.34 -0.92
C ALA A 11 18.50 -20.52 -0.12
N PRO A 12 19.59 -19.76 -0.37
CA PRO A 12 20.81 -19.83 0.45
C PRO A 12 20.60 -19.41 1.91
N LEU A 13 19.55 -18.62 2.19
CA LEU A 13 19.24 -18.10 3.52
C LEU A 13 18.23 -18.96 4.29
N ARG A 14 17.61 -19.96 3.65
CA ARG A 14 16.58 -20.83 4.28
C ARG A 14 16.98 -21.39 5.64
N PRO A 15 18.22 -21.89 5.83
CA PRO A 15 18.63 -22.40 7.16
C PRO A 15 18.59 -21.34 8.26
N LEU A 16 18.76 -20.07 7.90
CA LEU A 16 18.74 -18.94 8.84
C LEU A 16 17.32 -18.38 9.06
N LEU A 17 16.47 -18.51 8.06
CA LEU A 17 15.12 -17.95 8.11
C LEU A 17 14.17 -18.78 8.98
N ALA A 18 14.31 -20.12 8.98
CA ALA A 18 13.38 -21.04 9.63
C ALA A 18 11.91 -20.63 9.34
N ASP A 19 11.01 -20.65 10.33
CA ASP A 19 9.61 -20.26 10.19
C ASP A 19 9.32 -18.81 10.63
N ARG A 20 10.36 -17.99 10.73
CA ARG A 20 10.24 -16.62 11.20
C ARG A 20 9.65 -15.70 10.12
N PRO A 21 8.94 -14.61 10.53
CA PRO A 21 8.62 -13.50 9.63
C PRO A 21 9.89 -12.95 8.97
N VAL A 22 9.78 -12.52 7.72
CA VAL A 22 10.91 -12.02 6.95
C VAL A 22 10.71 -10.54 6.66
N VAL A 23 11.73 -9.75 6.91
CA VAL A 23 11.80 -8.34 6.51
C VAL A 23 12.86 -8.23 5.44
N ILE A 24 12.47 -7.65 4.32
CA ILE A 24 13.31 -7.46 3.14
C ILE A 24 13.52 -5.97 2.94
N VAL A 25 14.78 -5.56 2.83
CA VAL A 25 15.17 -4.19 2.48
C VAL A 25 15.85 -4.26 1.12
N PRO A 26 15.08 -4.18 0.03
CA PRO A 26 15.62 -4.32 -1.31
C PRO A 26 16.42 -3.08 -1.73
N THR A 27 17.32 -3.25 -2.68
CA THR A 27 18.09 -2.16 -3.30
C THR A 27 18.04 -2.26 -4.82
N GLY A 28 18.03 -1.12 -5.50
CA GLY A 28 18.06 -1.07 -6.95
C GLY A 28 16.91 -1.87 -7.59
N ALA A 29 17.21 -2.70 -8.57
CA ALA A 29 16.23 -3.50 -9.30
C ALA A 29 15.46 -4.53 -8.44
N LEU A 30 15.90 -4.79 -7.22
CA LEU A 30 15.22 -5.72 -6.32
C LEU A 30 13.93 -5.13 -5.73
N HIS A 31 13.67 -3.84 -5.85
CA HIS A 31 12.40 -3.22 -5.46
C HIS A 31 11.21 -3.78 -6.23
N GLY A 32 11.40 -4.12 -7.53
CA GLY A 32 10.35 -4.71 -8.37
C GLY A 32 10.15 -6.23 -8.21
N VAL A 33 10.81 -6.88 -7.25
CA VAL A 33 10.64 -8.33 -7.03
C VAL A 33 9.36 -8.57 -6.21
N PRO A 34 8.43 -9.41 -6.68
CA PRO A 34 7.23 -9.79 -5.93
C PRO A 34 7.59 -10.77 -4.82
N TRP A 35 8.23 -10.31 -3.77
CA TRP A 35 8.82 -11.12 -2.70
C TRP A 35 7.86 -12.11 -2.08
N ALA A 36 6.60 -11.68 -1.83
CA ALA A 36 5.59 -12.55 -1.24
C ALA A 36 5.21 -13.74 -2.13
N ALA A 37 5.45 -13.65 -3.44
CA ALA A 37 5.20 -14.72 -4.41
C ALA A 37 6.37 -15.72 -4.53
N LEU A 38 7.48 -15.49 -3.85
CA LEU A 38 8.62 -16.40 -3.88
C LEU A 38 8.37 -17.64 -3.00
N PRO A 39 8.73 -18.85 -3.44
CA PRO A 39 8.50 -20.10 -2.70
C PRO A 39 8.99 -20.08 -1.25
N THR A 40 10.15 -19.49 -0.98
CA THR A 40 10.67 -19.37 0.40
C THR A 40 9.80 -18.46 1.28
N CYS A 41 9.02 -17.57 0.69
CA CYS A 41 8.12 -16.65 1.38
C CYS A 41 6.71 -17.23 1.59
N ALA A 42 6.39 -18.35 0.96
CA ALA A 42 5.07 -18.97 1.07
C ALA A 42 4.73 -19.33 2.52
N GLY A 43 3.53 -18.96 2.96
CA GLY A 43 3.00 -19.31 4.29
C GLY A 43 3.61 -18.54 5.46
N ARG A 44 4.42 -17.51 5.21
CA ARG A 44 4.99 -16.66 6.27
C ARG A 44 4.71 -15.18 6.03
N PRO A 45 4.64 -14.35 7.09
CA PRO A 45 4.59 -12.91 6.93
C PRO A 45 5.85 -12.38 6.26
N VAL A 46 5.67 -11.56 5.21
CA VAL A 46 6.75 -10.89 4.49
C VAL A 46 6.50 -9.40 4.53
N THR A 47 7.48 -8.65 5.00
CA THR A 47 7.47 -7.19 4.99
C THR A 47 8.57 -6.70 4.06
N VAL A 48 8.23 -5.80 3.14
CA VAL A 48 9.21 -5.07 2.33
C VAL A 48 9.33 -3.66 2.89
N ALA A 49 10.53 -3.26 3.26
CA ALA A 49 10.78 -1.94 3.84
C ALA A 49 11.77 -1.16 2.99
N PRO A 50 11.55 0.15 2.75
CA PRO A 50 12.48 0.98 2.00
C PRO A 50 13.84 1.13 2.70
N SER A 51 13.86 1.05 4.03
CA SER A 51 15.09 1.02 4.82
C SER A 51 14.87 0.36 6.17
N THR A 52 15.93 -0.18 6.76
CA THR A 52 15.93 -0.75 8.11
C THR A 52 15.46 0.29 9.16
N GLN A 53 15.84 1.55 8.98
CA GLN A 53 15.44 2.62 9.90
C GLN A 53 13.94 2.88 9.89
N LEU A 54 13.32 2.89 8.71
CA LEU A 54 11.85 3.04 8.58
C LEU A 54 11.13 1.84 9.17
N TRP A 55 11.64 0.63 8.94
CA TRP A 55 11.07 -0.57 9.54
C TRP A 55 11.12 -0.53 11.08
N LEU A 56 12.26 -0.18 11.66
CA LEU A 56 12.41 -0.08 13.12
C LEU A 56 11.46 0.96 13.73
N ARG A 57 11.31 2.12 13.10
CA ARG A 57 10.34 3.14 13.56
C ARG A 57 8.89 2.65 13.54
N GLY A 58 8.54 1.82 12.55
CA GLY A 58 7.20 1.23 12.44
C GLY A 58 6.96 0.09 13.43
N SER A 59 7.99 -0.65 13.82
CA SER A 59 7.89 -1.81 14.69
C SER A 59 7.80 -1.47 16.19
N ASP A 60 8.25 -0.28 16.59
CA ASP A 60 8.25 0.14 18.01
C ASP A 60 6.86 0.47 18.58
N GLN A 61 5.80 0.38 17.78
CA GLN A 61 4.44 0.67 18.22
C GLN A 61 3.48 -0.35 17.61
N ASP A 62 2.73 -1.06 18.45
CA ASP A 62 1.71 -2.02 18.06
C ASP A 62 0.80 -1.46 16.95
N THR A 63 0.95 -2.00 15.75
CA THR A 63 0.31 -1.46 14.54
C THR A 63 -1.10 -2.04 14.36
N ILE A 64 -1.34 -3.20 14.96
CA ILE A 64 -2.64 -3.89 14.95
C ILE A 64 -2.86 -4.40 16.37
N ASP A 65 -3.94 -4.03 17.00
CA ASP A 65 -4.36 -4.66 18.25
C ASP A 65 -4.60 -6.15 18.01
N HIS A 66 -4.25 -6.98 18.99
CA HIS A 66 -4.39 -8.43 18.91
C HIS A 66 -5.82 -8.91 18.58
N ASP A 67 -6.82 -8.06 18.74
CA ASP A 67 -8.22 -8.32 18.38
C ASP A 67 -8.60 -7.98 16.93
N GLY A 68 -7.61 -7.63 16.08
CA GLY A 68 -7.85 -7.26 14.69
C GLY A 68 -8.57 -5.92 14.52
N ALA A 69 -8.70 -5.15 15.59
CA ALA A 69 -9.24 -3.81 15.52
C ALA A 69 -8.25 -2.88 14.82
N VAL A 70 -8.76 -2.07 13.92
CA VAL A 70 -7.98 -1.00 13.30
C VAL A 70 -7.54 -0.05 14.41
N PRO A 71 -6.22 0.17 14.62
CA PRO A 71 -5.73 0.94 15.74
C PRO A 71 -6.35 2.34 15.76
N GLY A 72 -7.14 2.61 16.77
CA GLY A 72 -7.72 3.86 17.22
C GLY A 72 -7.83 4.96 16.19
N GLY A 73 -8.83 4.92 15.31
CA GLY A 73 -8.99 5.99 14.37
C GLY A 73 -10.08 5.77 13.33
N ARG A 74 -10.36 6.83 12.64
CA ARG A 74 -11.30 6.87 11.54
C ARG A 74 -10.86 5.94 10.41
N VAL A 75 -11.79 5.13 9.90
CA VAL A 75 -11.60 4.32 8.69
C VAL A 75 -12.07 5.12 7.49
N VAL A 76 -11.25 5.17 6.45
CA VAL A 76 -11.54 5.85 5.18
C VAL A 76 -11.52 4.82 4.07
N LEU A 77 -12.59 4.78 3.28
CA LEU A 77 -12.80 3.85 2.19
C LEU A 77 -13.02 4.65 0.91
N VAL A 78 -12.17 4.45 -0.09
CA VAL A 78 -12.17 5.24 -1.33
C VAL A 78 -12.25 4.32 -2.54
N ALA A 79 -13.23 4.56 -3.44
CA ALA A 79 -13.26 3.97 -4.77
C ALA A 79 -13.00 5.06 -5.83
N GLY A 80 -11.94 4.91 -6.58
CA GLY A 80 -11.64 5.75 -7.74
C GLY A 80 -12.63 5.49 -8.90
N PRO A 81 -12.68 6.40 -9.87
CA PRO A 81 -13.59 6.30 -11.01
C PRO A 81 -13.23 5.15 -11.95
N GLY A 82 -14.22 4.63 -12.66
CA GLY A 82 -14.03 3.63 -13.71
C GLY A 82 -13.74 2.21 -13.22
N LEU A 83 -13.91 1.92 -11.93
CA LEU A 83 -13.68 0.61 -11.30
C LEU A 83 -14.96 0.13 -10.59
N PRO A 84 -15.92 -0.48 -11.31
CA PRO A 84 -17.16 -0.99 -10.68
C PRO A 84 -16.92 -1.97 -9.54
N GLU A 85 -15.91 -2.83 -9.66
CA GLU A 85 -15.52 -3.80 -8.66
C GLU A 85 -14.99 -3.11 -7.38
N ALA A 86 -14.28 -1.99 -7.53
CA ALA A 86 -13.82 -1.20 -6.39
C ALA A 86 -15.00 -0.61 -5.60
N GLU A 87 -16.06 -0.15 -6.27
CA GLU A 87 -17.26 0.31 -5.59
C GLU A 87 -17.94 -0.81 -4.79
N VAL A 88 -18.01 -2.02 -5.37
CA VAL A 88 -18.57 -3.20 -4.67
C VAL A 88 -17.72 -3.55 -3.46
N GLU A 89 -16.40 -3.56 -3.59
CA GLU A 89 -15.44 -3.79 -2.51
C GLU A 89 -15.60 -2.78 -1.38
N ILE A 90 -15.63 -1.48 -1.71
CA ILE A 90 -15.77 -0.41 -0.71
C ILE A 90 -17.12 -0.50 0.02
N ARG A 91 -18.21 -0.85 -0.65
CA ARG A 91 -19.51 -1.03 -0.01
C ARG A 91 -19.51 -2.22 0.96
N ALA A 92 -18.91 -3.35 0.54
CA ALA A 92 -18.80 -4.53 1.41
C ALA A 92 -17.92 -4.24 2.65
N LEU A 93 -16.87 -3.44 2.50
CA LEU A 93 -16.05 -2.98 3.63
C LEU A 93 -16.81 -2.00 4.53
N ALA A 94 -17.64 -1.13 3.98
CA ALA A 94 -18.46 -0.19 4.76
C ALA A 94 -19.43 -0.93 5.71
N ASP A 95 -19.99 -2.06 5.27
CA ASP A 95 -20.83 -2.92 6.11
C ASP A 95 -20.03 -3.53 7.27
N ARG A 96 -18.74 -3.79 7.06
CA ARG A 96 -17.83 -4.34 8.08
C ARG A 96 -17.31 -3.30 9.07
N TYR A 97 -17.22 -2.04 8.64
CA TYR A 97 -16.70 -0.93 9.45
C TYR A 97 -17.77 0.17 9.61
N PRO A 98 -18.76 -0.03 10.50
CA PRO A 98 -19.78 0.99 10.77
C PRO A 98 -19.14 2.31 11.20
N GLY A 99 -19.51 3.41 10.52
CA GLY A 99 -18.92 4.72 10.77
C GLY A 99 -17.69 5.05 9.92
N ALA A 100 -17.30 4.19 8.98
CA ALA A 100 -16.27 4.51 8.00
C ALA A 100 -16.71 5.68 7.10
N THR A 101 -15.75 6.54 6.74
CA THR A 101 -15.95 7.57 5.72
C THR A 101 -15.81 6.93 4.35
N CYS A 102 -16.92 6.84 3.60
CA CYS A 102 -16.94 6.24 2.27
C CYS A 102 -16.98 7.32 1.20
N LEU A 103 -16.00 7.31 0.28
CA LEU A 103 -15.88 8.23 -0.84
C LEU A 103 -15.90 7.44 -2.15
N VAL A 104 -17.01 7.55 -2.89
CA VAL A 104 -17.27 6.77 -4.12
C VAL A 104 -17.84 7.71 -5.18
N GLY A 105 -17.52 7.46 -6.44
CA GLY A 105 -17.99 8.27 -7.56
C GLY A 105 -17.56 9.73 -7.41
N ALA A 106 -18.45 10.69 -7.61
CA ALA A 106 -18.16 12.12 -7.51
C ALA A 106 -17.68 12.57 -6.10
N ALA A 107 -18.01 11.83 -5.05
CA ALA A 107 -17.54 12.14 -3.70
C ALA A 107 -16.04 11.82 -3.49
N ALA A 108 -15.45 11.00 -4.34
CA ALA A 108 -14.03 10.66 -4.30
C ALA A 108 -13.18 11.73 -5.01
N SER A 109 -13.39 13.02 -4.69
CA SER A 109 -12.56 14.13 -5.18
C SER A 109 -11.23 14.19 -4.40
N VAL A 110 -10.19 14.76 -5.02
CA VAL A 110 -8.86 14.94 -4.38
C VAL A 110 -9.00 15.65 -3.04
N GLY A 111 -9.73 16.77 -3.00
CA GLY A 111 -9.92 17.53 -1.76
C GLY A 111 -10.63 16.75 -0.67
N ALA A 112 -11.71 16.02 -1.01
CA ALA A 112 -12.45 15.21 -0.04
C ALA A 112 -11.62 14.03 0.48
N VAL A 113 -10.87 13.35 -0.40
CA VAL A 113 -9.98 12.26 -0.04
C VAL A 113 -8.87 12.76 0.88
N MET A 114 -8.19 13.84 0.53
CA MET A 114 -7.14 14.45 1.36
C MET A 114 -7.66 14.82 2.76
N ALA A 115 -8.81 15.48 2.85
CA ALA A 115 -9.42 15.83 4.13
C ALA A 115 -9.79 14.58 4.97
N ALA A 116 -10.21 13.50 4.33
CA ALA A 116 -10.53 12.25 5.01
C ALA A 116 -9.28 11.50 5.48
N LEU A 117 -8.21 11.51 4.68
CA LEU A 117 -6.95 10.83 4.98
C LEU A 117 -6.21 11.46 6.16
N ASP A 118 -6.31 12.77 6.35
CA ASP A 118 -5.55 13.47 7.39
C ASP A 118 -5.87 12.92 8.79
N GLY A 119 -4.90 12.26 9.39
CA GLY A 119 -4.99 11.61 10.69
C GLY A 119 -5.90 10.39 10.76
N ALA A 120 -6.23 9.76 9.63
CA ALA A 120 -6.99 8.51 9.61
C ALA A 120 -6.22 7.37 10.31
N GLY A 121 -6.95 6.47 10.96
CA GLY A 121 -6.38 5.22 11.49
C GLY A 121 -6.06 4.22 10.38
N CYS A 122 -7.01 4.04 9.47
CA CYS A 122 -6.86 3.19 8.30
C CYS A 122 -7.48 3.85 7.07
N ALA A 123 -6.79 3.73 5.94
CA ALA A 123 -7.33 4.10 4.65
C ALA A 123 -7.26 2.91 3.70
N HIS A 124 -8.39 2.55 3.08
CA HIS A 124 -8.43 1.59 1.99
C HIS A 124 -8.78 2.35 0.71
N ILE A 125 -7.89 2.29 -0.28
CA ILE A 125 -8.01 3.06 -1.53
C ILE A 125 -7.95 2.09 -2.70
N ALA A 126 -9.05 1.93 -3.41
CA ALA A 126 -9.16 1.17 -4.64
C ALA A 126 -9.32 2.14 -5.82
N ALA A 127 -8.23 2.40 -6.55
CA ALA A 127 -8.20 3.37 -7.64
C ALA A 127 -7.18 2.96 -8.70
N HIS A 128 -7.34 3.47 -9.93
CA HIS A 128 -6.28 3.34 -10.93
C HIS A 128 -5.03 4.10 -10.50
N GLY A 129 -3.87 3.45 -10.57
CA GLY A 129 -2.57 4.06 -10.38
C GLY A 129 -1.97 4.54 -11.69
N ASN A 130 -1.18 5.60 -11.64
CA ASN A 130 -0.33 6.06 -12.73
C ASN A 130 1.08 6.27 -12.18
N TYR A 131 2.00 5.43 -12.62
CA TYR A 131 3.39 5.48 -12.19
C TYR A 131 4.24 6.41 -13.04
N ARG A 132 5.10 7.17 -12.37
CA ARG A 132 6.10 8.04 -13.00
C ARG A 132 7.50 7.63 -12.56
N GLY A 133 8.17 6.82 -13.40
CA GLY A 133 9.51 6.32 -13.13
C GLY A 133 10.61 7.40 -13.10
N ASP A 134 10.34 8.55 -13.69
CA ASP A 134 11.22 9.72 -13.68
C ASP A 134 11.19 10.48 -12.33
N ASN A 135 10.05 10.45 -11.64
CA ASN A 135 9.91 11.01 -10.31
C ASN A 135 8.72 10.37 -9.59
N ALA A 136 9.01 9.60 -8.56
CA ALA A 136 8.03 8.85 -7.79
C ALA A 136 6.93 9.71 -7.14
N LEU A 137 7.22 10.99 -6.82
CA LEU A 137 6.23 11.92 -6.27
C LEU A 137 5.17 12.36 -7.28
N PHE A 138 5.41 12.17 -8.58
CA PHE A 138 4.41 12.37 -9.63
C PHE A 138 3.57 11.12 -9.91
N SER A 139 3.86 10.00 -9.26
CA SER A 139 2.94 8.87 -9.25
C SER A 139 1.63 9.29 -8.58
N ALA A 140 0.52 8.84 -9.11
CA ALA A 140 -0.79 9.34 -8.72
C ALA A 140 -1.85 8.26 -8.72
N LEU A 141 -2.89 8.46 -7.93
CA LEU A 141 -4.14 7.72 -7.99
C LEU A 141 -5.20 8.54 -8.72
N ALA A 142 -5.93 7.92 -9.63
CA ALA A 142 -7.01 8.58 -10.35
C ALA A 142 -8.22 8.75 -9.43
N LEU A 143 -8.64 9.99 -9.19
CA LEU A 143 -9.82 10.33 -8.43
C LEU A 143 -10.85 11.08 -9.31
N ALA A 144 -12.01 11.42 -8.75
CA ALA A 144 -13.16 11.91 -9.51
C ALA A 144 -12.88 13.21 -10.26
N ASP A 145 -12.08 14.11 -9.72
CA ASP A 145 -11.78 15.44 -10.25
C ASP A 145 -10.32 15.60 -10.71
N GLY A 146 -9.51 14.53 -10.62
CA GLY A 146 -8.12 14.57 -11.06
C GLY A 146 -7.22 13.57 -10.34
N PRO A 147 -5.90 13.62 -10.60
CA PRO A 147 -4.93 12.74 -9.96
C PRO A 147 -4.62 13.22 -8.53
N LEU A 148 -4.59 12.28 -7.59
CA LEU A 148 -4.00 12.47 -6.26
C LEU A 148 -2.54 12.04 -6.34
N THR A 149 -1.63 12.98 -6.24
CA THR A 149 -0.18 12.76 -6.40
C THR A 149 0.53 12.53 -5.06
N GLY A 150 1.77 12.03 -5.11
CA GLY A 150 2.65 11.99 -3.94
C GLY A 150 2.89 13.37 -3.33
N TYR A 151 2.98 14.43 -4.15
CA TYR A 151 3.10 15.81 -3.66
C TYR A 151 1.88 16.27 -2.87
N ASP A 152 0.67 15.89 -3.30
CA ASP A 152 -0.54 16.22 -2.54
C ASP A 152 -0.48 15.53 -1.17
N LEU A 153 -0.11 14.25 -1.15
CA LEU A 153 0.02 13.49 0.10
C LEU A 153 1.00 14.12 1.08
N GLU A 154 2.12 14.69 0.61
CA GLU A 154 3.09 15.37 1.46
C GLU A 154 2.50 16.60 2.20
N THR A 155 1.36 17.11 1.77
CA THR A 155 0.68 18.23 2.44
C THR A 155 -0.23 17.80 3.60
N LEU A 156 -0.43 16.50 3.83
CA LEU A 156 -1.19 16.00 4.99
C LEU A 156 -0.54 16.45 6.30
N GLY A 157 -1.34 16.90 7.24
CA GLY A 157 -0.86 17.21 8.58
C GLY A 157 -0.39 15.96 9.32
N ARG A 158 -1.05 14.82 9.07
CA ARG A 158 -0.72 13.51 9.63
C ARG A 158 -1.15 12.40 8.68
N ALA A 159 -0.19 11.59 8.22
CA ALA A 159 -0.49 10.45 7.36
C ALA A 159 -1.37 9.40 8.07
N PRO A 160 -2.19 8.64 7.33
CA PRO A 160 -2.91 7.49 7.87
C PRO A 160 -1.94 6.48 8.48
N ARG A 161 -2.33 5.83 9.58
CA ARG A 161 -1.46 4.84 10.24
C ARG A 161 -1.28 3.56 9.42
N LEU A 162 -2.36 3.09 8.79
CA LEU A 162 -2.38 1.93 7.90
C LEU A 162 -2.99 2.36 6.57
N VAL A 163 -2.36 1.98 5.47
CA VAL A 163 -2.92 2.20 4.14
C VAL A 163 -2.99 0.86 3.40
N VAL A 164 -4.16 0.56 2.85
CA VAL A 164 -4.37 -0.55 1.94
C VAL A 164 -4.64 0.03 0.55
N MET A 165 -3.83 -0.33 -0.41
CA MET A 165 -3.96 0.14 -1.80
C MET A 165 -4.26 -1.03 -2.72
N SER A 166 -5.49 -1.05 -3.22
CA SER A 166 -5.92 -1.92 -4.31
C SER A 166 -5.82 -1.11 -5.62
N ALA A 167 -4.61 -0.93 -6.11
CA ALA A 167 -4.37 -0.27 -7.38
C ALA A 167 -3.99 -1.33 -8.42
N CYS A 168 -4.87 -1.56 -9.39
CA CYS A 168 -4.58 -2.39 -10.55
C CYS A 168 -4.54 -1.48 -11.78
N ASP A 169 -3.45 -1.51 -12.53
CA ASP A 169 -3.44 -1.01 -13.89
C ASP A 169 -4.09 -2.07 -14.79
N SER A 170 -5.37 -1.91 -15.06
CA SER A 170 -6.08 -2.77 -15.99
C SER A 170 -5.81 -2.29 -17.42
N GLY A 171 -4.64 -2.62 -17.97
CA GLY A 171 -4.67 -2.72 -19.40
C GLY A 171 -3.50 -2.42 -20.29
N VAL A 172 -2.36 -1.89 -19.91
CA VAL A 172 -1.35 -1.57 -20.93
C VAL A 172 0.13 -1.80 -20.56
N SER A 173 0.50 -2.25 -19.37
CA SER A 173 1.92 -2.56 -19.14
C SER A 173 2.15 -3.57 -18.03
N ALA A 174 2.30 -4.83 -18.44
CA ALA A 174 2.70 -5.95 -17.58
C ALA A 174 4.15 -5.84 -17.02
N VAL A 175 4.78 -4.67 -17.06
CA VAL A 175 6.21 -4.52 -16.76
C VAL A 175 6.48 -3.77 -15.45
N HIS A 176 5.49 -3.12 -14.84
CA HIS A 176 5.74 -2.21 -13.72
C HIS A 176 4.78 -2.37 -12.53
N CYS A 177 4.07 -3.48 -12.42
CA CYS A 177 3.26 -3.78 -11.23
C CYS A 177 4.17 -3.85 -9.99
N GLY A 178 4.12 -2.85 -9.15
CA GLY A 178 4.96 -2.71 -7.97
C GLY A 178 5.69 -1.36 -7.88
N ASP A 179 6.15 -0.81 -8.99
CA ASP A 179 6.86 0.48 -8.99
C ASP A 179 5.90 1.66 -8.75
N GLU A 180 4.64 1.53 -9.13
CA GLU A 180 3.57 2.52 -8.90
C GLU A 180 3.32 2.76 -7.41
N LEU A 181 3.28 1.65 -6.66
CA LEU A 181 3.12 1.67 -5.22
C LEU A 181 4.37 2.22 -4.51
N VAL A 182 5.57 2.02 -5.08
CA VAL A 182 6.83 2.43 -4.43
C VAL A 182 6.88 3.95 -4.21
N GLY A 183 6.42 4.75 -5.17
CA GLY A 183 6.46 6.21 -5.05
C GLY A 183 5.50 6.76 -4.01
N LEU A 184 4.21 6.37 -4.10
CA LEU A 184 3.19 6.78 -3.14
C LEU A 184 3.44 6.18 -1.75
N ALA A 185 3.90 4.91 -1.71
CA ALA A 185 4.27 4.25 -0.48
C ALA A 185 5.44 4.94 0.21
N ALA A 186 6.47 5.33 -0.55
CA ALA A 186 7.62 6.05 0.01
C ALA A 186 7.21 7.38 0.65
N ALA A 187 6.35 8.15 -0.02
CA ALA A 187 5.81 9.40 0.52
C ALA A 187 5.02 9.15 1.81
N LEU A 188 4.07 8.22 1.82
CA LEU A 188 3.26 7.90 2.98
C LEU A 188 4.10 7.38 4.16
N LEU A 189 5.05 6.47 3.89
CA LEU A 189 5.95 5.95 4.93
C LEU A 189 6.88 7.03 5.49
N ALA A 190 7.38 7.93 4.64
CA ALA A 190 8.20 9.07 5.09
C ALA A 190 7.43 10.01 6.01
N MET A 191 6.12 10.16 5.78
CA MET A 191 5.21 10.98 6.57
C MET A 191 4.69 10.28 7.85
N GLY A 192 5.06 9.02 8.09
CA GLY A 192 4.74 8.32 9.32
C GLY A 192 3.63 7.27 9.21
N THR A 193 3.18 6.92 8.01
CA THR A 193 2.39 5.69 7.81
C THR A 193 3.22 4.51 8.29
N ARG A 194 2.62 3.65 9.11
CA ARG A 194 3.34 2.53 9.74
C ARG A 194 3.39 1.30 8.86
N ALA A 195 2.31 1.05 8.15
CA ALA A 195 2.22 -0.08 7.24
C ALA A 195 1.42 0.30 5.99
N LEU A 196 1.88 -0.22 4.86
CA LEU A 196 1.18 -0.14 3.60
C LEU A 196 1.04 -1.56 3.06
N ILE A 197 -0.18 -1.91 2.70
CA ILE A 197 -0.50 -3.18 2.05
C ILE A 197 -0.88 -2.85 0.61
N GLY A 198 -0.14 -3.40 -0.34
CA GLY A 198 -0.45 -3.27 -1.76
C GLY A 198 -0.74 -4.63 -2.38
N THR A 199 -1.65 -4.66 -3.34
CA THR A 199 -1.87 -5.85 -4.16
C THR A 199 -0.74 -5.97 -5.18
N VAL A 200 -0.21 -7.19 -5.33
CA VAL A 200 0.75 -7.57 -6.38
C VAL A 200 0.00 -8.50 -7.33
N THR A 201 -0.25 -8.05 -8.54
CA THR A 201 -0.90 -8.86 -9.59
C THR A 201 0.12 -9.36 -10.60
#